data_ecc300194e8ce4b822f5c873e2d31813
#
_entry.id   ecc300194e8ce4b822f5c873e2d31813
#
_cell.length_a   1.000
_cell.length_b   1.000
_cell.length_c   1.000
_cell.angle_alpha   90.00
_cell.angle_beta   90.00
_cell.angle_gamma   90.00
#
_symmetry.space_group_name_H-M   'P 1'
#
loop_
_entity.id
_entity.type
_entity.pdbx_description
1 polymer ?
#
loop_
_entity_poly.entity_id
_entity_poly.type
_entity_poly.pdbx_seq_one_letter_code
_entity_poly.pdbx_strand_id
1 'polypeptide(L)'
;MNVQRTFNRRTLLTGTVALGSVGLMAACGGSKDDKLSGKAASSAEEVVKNLQINKQDYSSLKKGGELKLSVSALGPDFNTMTQSGYTTENLAAFGGPCNTPAVVGFYNTDPAGERSINKDFCLEHKMETKDGVQTVEFKINPKAVFNDGTPIDVEAVKAYWEIYKGGGDSGYNIIPNPSWEQMESIEAVDGDKFHVKITLSTPYYLSDDLGTFATHPALVDKKLFNDGFVDKPMDQYWAGPFKVSNWNSSEKVITLA
;
A
#
# COMPACT_ATOMS: atom_id res chain seq x y z
N MET A 1 47.43 -20.32 -16.67
CA MET A 1 47.09 -18.87 -16.60
C MET A 1 45.65 -18.74 -16.10
N ASN A 2 45.49 -18.55 -14.78
CA ASN A 2 44.19 -18.38 -14.15
C ASN A 2 43.82 -16.87 -14.15
N VAL A 3 42.88 -16.46 -14.96
CA VAL A 3 42.33 -15.10 -14.92
C VAL A 3 41.17 -15.08 -13.94
N GLN A 4 41.43 -14.65 -12.70
CA GLN A 4 40.37 -14.30 -11.76
C GLN A 4 39.77 -12.96 -12.20
N ARG A 5 38.53 -13.00 -12.69
CA ARG A 5 37.71 -11.79 -12.93
C ARG A 5 37.04 -11.41 -11.62
N THR A 6 37.53 -10.36 -10.99
CA THR A 6 36.84 -9.69 -9.86
C THR A 6 35.66 -8.90 -10.39
N PHE A 7 34.45 -9.34 -10.08
CA PHE A 7 33.24 -8.57 -10.37
C PHE A 7 33.03 -7.47 -9.32
N ASN A 8 33.00 -6.24 -9.76
CA ASN A 8 32.75 -5.10 -8.89
C ASN A 8 31.23 -4.94 -8.67
N ARG A 9 30.80 -4.74 -7.41
CA ARG A 9 29.37 -4.63 -7.01
C ARG A 9 28.58 -3.59 -7.81
N ARG A 10 29.24 -2.54 -8.30
CA ARG A 10 28.60 -1.50 -9.16
C ARG A 10 28.22 -2.02 -10.53
N THR A 11 28.93 -3.00 -11.09
CA THR A 11 28.62 -3.58 -12.41
C THR A 11 27.45 -4.55 -12.35
N LEU A 12 27.17 -5.13 -11.17
CA LEU A 12 26.02 -6.03 -10.98
C LEU A 12 24.69 -5.26 -10.96
N LEU A 13 24.68 -4.07 -10.36
CA LEU A 13 23.48 -3.25 -10.26
C LEU A 13 23.04 -2.62 -11.60
N THR A 14 24.00 -2.28 -12.47
CA THR A 14 23.68 -1.76 -13.80
C THR A 14 23.29 -2.85 -14.80
N GLY A 15 23.66 -4.11 -14.58
CA GLY A 15 23.30 -5.23 -15.46
C GLY A 15 21.91 -5.82 -15.20
N THR A 16 21.42 -5.73 -13.95
CA THR A 16 20.14 -6.37 -13.56
C THR A 16 18.91 -5.54 -13.92
N VAL A 17 19.03 -4.23 -14.02
CA VAL A 17 17.92 -3.34 -14.42
C VAL A 17 17.60 -3.50 -15.91
N ALA A 18 18.59 -3.82 -16.75
CA ALA A 18 18.37 -4.00 -18.19
C ALA A 18 17.71 -5.34 -18.58
N LEU A 19 17.78 -6.36 -17.71
CA LEU A 19 17.20 -7.68 -17.99
C LEU A 19 15.81 -7.90 -17.39
N GLY A 20 15.42 -7.13 -16.36
CA GLY A 20 14.12 -7.24 -15.72
C GLY A 20 12.96 -6.62 -16.50
N SER A 21 13.23 -5.60 -17.32
CA SER A 21 12.17 -4.88 -18.06
C SER A 21 11.79 -5.53 -19.40
N VAL A 22 12.64 -6.39 -19.95
CA VAL A 22 12.36 -7.04 -21.26
C VAL A 22 11.56 -8.35 -21.11
N GLY A 23 11.60 -8.98 -19.94
CA GLY A 23 10.94 -10.28 -19.70
C GLY A 23 9.43 -10.22 -19.45
N LEU A 24 8.89 -9.08 -19.02
CA LEU A 24 7.46 -8.97 -18.68
C LEU A 24 6.53 -8.64 -19.86
N MET A 25 7.08 -8.19 -20.99
CA MET A 25 6.27 -7.88 -22.19
C MET A 25 6.07 -9.08 -23.14
N ALA A 26 6.75 -10.20 -22.91
CA ALA A 26 6.67 -11.37 -23.79
C ALA A 26 5.55 -12.37 -23.42
N ALA A 27 4.79 -12.13 -22.33
CA ALA A 27 3.77 -13.06 -21.84
C ALA A 27 2.35 -12.78 -22.36
N CYS A 28 2.11 -11.67 -23.08
CA CYS A 28 0.82 -11.45 -23.72
C CYS A 28 0.93 -11.92 -25.17
N GLY A 29 0.35 -13.11 -25.45
CA GLY A 29 0.35 -13.76 -26.76
C GLY A 29 -0.30 -12.89 -27.84
N GLY A 30 0.52 -12.33 -28.72
CA GLY A 30 0.13 -11.68 -29.96
C GLY A 30 0.68 -12.46 -31.15
N SER A 31 -0.06 -12.50 -32.23
CA SER A 31 0.22 -13.20 -33.49
C SER A 31 1.54 -12.77 -34.14
N LYS A 32 2.09 -13.67 -34.97
CA LYS A 32 3.47 -13.70 -35.48
C LYS A 32 3.91 -12.58 -36.41
N ASP A 33 3.16 -11.52 -36.64
CA ASP A 33 3.46 -10.53 -37.71
C ASP A 33 3.67 -9.07 -37.27
N ASP A 34 3.58 -8.74 -36.01
CA ASP A 34 3.90 -7.39 -35.54
C ASP A 34 5.34 -7.33 -34.98
N LYS A 35 6.23 -6.68 -35.72
CA LYS A 35 7.54 -6.24 -35.23
C LYS A 35 7.32 -5.20 -34.13
N LEU A 36 7.18 -5.64 -32.87
CA LEU A 36 7.28 -4.79 -31.69
C LEU A 36 8.72 -4.28 -31.55
N SER A 37 9.03 -3.20 -32.26
CA SER A 37 10.23 -2.39 -31.99
C SER A 37 9.96 -1.49 -30.78
N GLY A 38 9.68 -2.10 -29.64
CA GLY A 38 9.53 -1.39 -28.39
C GLY A 38 10.88 -0.94 -27.88
N LYS A 39 11.30 0.30 -28.16
CA LYS A 39 12.27 0.98 -27.31
C LYS A 39 11.67 1.01 -25.90
N ALA A 40 12.40 0.51 -24.91
CA ALA A 40 12.05 0.73 -23.51
C ALA A 40 11.92 2.25 -23.30
N ALA A 41 10.82 2.68 -22.67
CA ALA A 41 10.62 4.08 -22.33
C ALA A 41 11.83 4.58 -21.54
N SER A 42 12.42 5.69 -21.95
CA SER A 42 13.67 6.20 -21.37
C SER A 42 13.46 7.20 -20.25
N SER A 43 12.21 7.63 -20.04
CA SER A 43 11.85 8.58 -18.97
C SER A 43 10.40 8.37 -18.49
N ALA A 44 10.11 8.84 -17.28
CA ALA A 44 8.75 8.85 -16.74
C ALA A 44 7.76 9.60 -17.66
N GLU A 45 8.19 10.69 -18.29
CA GLU A 45 7.37 11.45 -19.23
C GLU A 45 6.99 10.62 -20.47
N GLU A 46 7.89 9.80 -20.98
CA GLU A 46 7.62 8.91 -22.10
C GLU A 46 6.66 7.79 -21.72
N VAL A 47 6.76 7.26 -20.51
CA VAL A 47 5.80 6.29 -19.95
C VAL A 47 4.41 6.91 -19.88
N VAL A 48 4.26 8.08 -19.28
CA VAL A 48 2.98 8.80 -19.14
C VAL A 48 2.36 9.09 -20.51
N LYS A 49 3.17 9.52 -21.48
CA LYS A 49 2.71 9.77 -22.85
C LYS A 49 2.18 8.50 -23.53
N ASN A 50 2.81 7.35 -23.29
CA ASN A 50 2.43 6.06 -23.88
C ASN A 50 1.20 5.44 -23.20
N LEU A 51 0.90 5.80 -21.94
CA LEU A 51 -0.28 5.32 -21.22
C LEU A 51 -1.60 5.92 -21.70
N GLN A 52 -1.57 6.86 -22.65
CA GLN A 52 -2.77 7.52 -23.21
C GLN A 52 -3.73 8.07 -22.14
N ILE A 53 -3.17 8.59 -21.05
CA ILE A 53 -3.94 9.15 -19.96
C ILE A 53 -4.64 10.42 -20.43
N ASN A 54 -5.97 10.39 -20.46
CA ASN A 54 -6.78 11.57 -20.75
C ASN A 54 -6.96 12.41 -19.47
N LYS A 55 -5.89 13.11 -19.08
CA LYS A 55 -5.91 13.95 -17.88
C LYS A 55 -6.87 15.13 -18.09
N GLN A 56 -7.88 15.23 -17.25
CA GLN A 56 -8.85 16.30 -17.24
C GLN A 56 -8.71 17.15 -15.97
N ASP A 57 -9.03 18.43 -16.07
CA ASP A 57 -9.19 19.26 -14.89
C ASP A 57 -10.34 18.76 -14.03
N TYR A 58 -10.14 18.68 -12.70
CA TYR A 58 -11.17 18.24 -11.77
C TYR A 58 -12.48 19.05 -11.90
N SER A 59 -12.36 20.36 -12.16
CA SER A 59 -13.52 21.25 -12.39
C SER A 59 -14.34 20.91 -13.63
N SER A 60 -13.73 20.22 -14.62
CA SER A 60 -14.40 19.80 -15.85
C SER A 60 -15.11 18.44 -15.73
N LEU A 61 -14.85 17.71 -14.64
CA LEU A 61 -15.44 16.38 -14.46
C LEU A 61 -16.94 16.49 -14.11
N LYS A 62 -17.72 15.60 -14.71
CA LYS A 62 -19.13 15.45 -14.35
C LYS A 62 -19.23 14.93 -12.92
N LYS A 63 -19.99 15.62 -12.09
CA LYS A 63 -20.26 15.19 -10.71
C LYS A 63 -21.34 14.10 -10.69
N GLY A 64 -21.16 13.13 -9.82
CA GLY A 64 -22.09 12.02 -9.63
C GLY A 64 -22.09 11.02 -10.78
N GLY A 65 -23.00 10.09 -10.73
CA GLY A 65 -23.13 8.99 -11.69
C GLY A 65 -22.81 7.64 -11.04
N GLU A 66 -22.82 6.58 -11.84
CA GLU A 66 -22.52 5.22 -11.43
C GLU A 66 -21.44 4.66 -12.36
N LEU A 67 -20.41 4.04 -11.78
CA LEU A 67 -19.37 3.30 -12.49
C LEU A 67 -19.50 1.83 -12.14
N LYS A 68 -19.70 0.97 -13.14
CA LYS A 68 -19.73 -0.48 -12.98
C LYS A 68 -18.41 -1.08 -13.45
N LEU A 69 -17.72 -1.76 -12.56
CA LEU A 69 -16.47 -2.47 -12.84
C LEU A 69 -16.69 -3.95 -12.66
N SER A 70 -16.20 -4.74 -13.61
CA SER A 70 -16.20 -6.20 -13.50
C SER A 70 -14.89 -6.66 -12.88
N VAL A 71 -15.00 -7.57 -11.91
CA VAL A 71 -13.86 -8.27 -11.30
C VAL A 71 -14.04 -9.79 -11.51
N SER A 72 -12.96 -10.55 -11.58
CA SER A 72 -13.02 -11.98 -11.85
C SER A 72 -13.55 -12.78 -10.67
N ALA A 73 -13.31 -12.29 -9.44
CA ALA A 73 -13.82 -12.90 -8.21
C ALA A 73 -13.87 -11.84 -7.10
N LEU A 74 -14.80 -12.00 -6.15
CA LEU A 74 -14.78 -11.32 -4.87
C LEU A 74 -14.82 -12.36 -3.78
N GLY A 75 -13.78 -12.38 -2.96
CA GLY A 75 -13.72 -13.24 -1.79
C GLY A 75 -14.65 -12.73 -0.69
N PRO A 76 -15.08 -13.61 0.22
CA PRO A 76 -15.95 -13.20 1.31
C PRO A 76 -15.24 -12.41 2.41
N ASP A 77 -13.91 -12.41 2.45
CA ASP A 77 -13.15 -11.75 3.49
C ASP A 77 -12.83 -10.30 3.12
N PHE A 78 -13.39 -9.38 3.89
CA PHE A 78 -13.22 -7.93 3.73
C PHE A 78 -12.02 -7.36 4.49
N ASN A 79 -11.26 -8.18 5.21
CA ASN A 79 -10.00 -7.80 5.82
C ASN A 79 -8.85 -8.00 4.83
N THR A 80 -8.45 -6.96 4.13
CA THR A 80 -7.34 -7.03 3.16
C THR A 80 -5.96 -7.23 3.81
N MET A 81 -5.85 -7.31 5.13
CA MET A 81 -4.62 -7.67 5.83
C MET A 81 -4.46 -9.19 6.02
N THR A 82 -5.54 -9.96 5.87
CA THR A 82 -5.49 -11.42 6.00
C THR A 82 -5.06 -12.09 4.70
N GLN A 83 -4.58 -13.34 4.79
CA GLN A 83 -4.24 -14.13 3.60
C GLN A 83 -5.44 -14.35 2.67
N SER A 84 -6.64 -14.52 3.22
CA SER A 84 -7.88 -14.73 2.45
C SER A 84 -8.44 -13.44 1.86
N GLY A 85 -8.22 -12.31 2.52
CA GLY A 85 -8.70 -11.00 2.07
C GLY A 85 -7.75 -10.27 1.11
N TYR A 86 -6.45 -10.57 1.16
CA TYR A 86 -5.44 -9.93 0.32
C TYR A 86 -5.41 -10.53 -1.08
N THR A 87 -6.43 -10.25 -1.86
CA THR A 87 -6.52 -10.66 -3.26
C THR A 87 -6.51 -9.45 -4.17
N THR A 88 -6.04 -9.62 -5.41
CA THR A 88 -6.00 -8.54 -6.41
C THR A 88 -7.40 -7.95 -6.63
N GLU A 89 -8.40 -8.82 -6.67
CA GLU A 89 -9.80 -8.45 -6.89
C GLU A 89 -10.38 -7.65 -5.72
N ASN A 90 -10.13 -8.09 -4.49
CA ASN A 90 -10.57 -7.37 -3.29
C ASN A 90 -9.87 -6.00 -3.19
N LEU A 91 -8.56 -5.96 -3.44
CA LEU A 91 -7.80 -4.71 -3.42
C LEU A 91 -8.31 -3.71 -4.48
N ALA A 92 -8.63 -4.20 -5.69
CA ALA A 92 -9.17 -3.36 -6.75
C ALA A 92 -10.60 -2.90 -6.48
N ALA A 93 -11.46 -3.80 -5.95
CA ALA A 93 -12.87 -3.52 -5.75
C ALA A 93 -13.13 -2.58 -4.57
N PHE A 94 -12.49 -2.79 -3.44
CA PHE A 94 -12.73 -2.01 -2.22
C PHE A 94 -11.46 -1.62 -1.45
N GLY A 95 -10.36 -2.34 -1.63
CA GLY A 95 -9.11 -2.04 -0.92
C GLY A 95 -8.65 -0.60 -1.13
N GLY A 96 -8.51 -0.17 -2.38
CA GLY A 96 -8.17 1.21 -2.74
C GLY A 96 -9.28 2.21 -2.45
N PRO A 97 -10.49 2.04 -3.01
CA PRO A 97 -11.59 3.00 -2.85
C PRO A 97 -12.04 3.23 -1.40
N CYS A 98 -12.03 2.20 -0.59
CA CYS A 98 -12.48 2.27 0.81
C CYS A 98 -11.32 2.44 1.81
N ASN A 99 -10.07 2.37 1.33
CA ASN A 99 -8.89 2.38 2.19
C ASN A 99 -9.07 1.40 3.35
N THR A 100 -9.22 0.12 3.00
CA THR A 100 -9.55 -0.97 3.93
C THR A 100 -8.43 -1.19 4.96
N PRO A 101 -8.62 -1.98 6.01
CA PRO A 101 -7.95 -1.83 7.31
C PRO A 101 -6.43 -1.61 7.27
N ALA A 102 -5.77 -2.05 6.19
CA ALA A 102 -4.32 -2.00 6.10
C ALA A 102 -3.74 -0.76 5.44
N VAL A 103 -4.53 0.04 4.74
CA VAL A 103 -3.94 1.02 3.83
C VAL A 103 -4.51 2.40 4.11
N VAL A 104 -3.97 3.01 5.11
CA VAL A 104 -4.04 4.46 5.17
C VAL A 104 -2.97 4.96 4.20
N GLY A 105 -3.36 5.36 2.99
CA GLY A 105 -2.44 5.80 1.94
C GLY A 105 -1.81 7.14 2.29
N PHE A 106 -0.69 7.11 3.01
CA PHE A 106 0.08 8.32 3.32
C PHE A 106 0.78 8.89 2.09
N TYR A 107 0.83 8.12 1.02
CA TYR A 107 1.37 8.54 -0.27
C TYR A 107 0.39 8.30 -1.40
N ASN A 108 0.38 9.24 -2.33
CA ASN A 108 -0.18 9.07 -3.66
C ASN A 108 0.92 8.60 -4.60
N THR A 109 0.61 7.68 -5.49
CA THR A 109 1.49 7.27 -6.58
C THR A 109 0.82 7.63 -7.89
N ASP A 110 1.50 8.40 -8.72
CA ASP A 110 1.00 8.77 -10.03
C ASP A 110 1.19 7.62 -11.04
N PRO A 111 0.60 7.73 -12.25
CA PRO A 111 0.77 6.70 -13.28
C PRO A 111 2.21 6.48 -13.77
N ALA A 112 3.12 7.43 -13.54
CA ALA A 112 4.55 7.28 -13.81
C ALA A 112 5.31 6.56 -12.70
N GLY A 113 4.63 6.29 -11.57
CA GLY A 113 5.22 5.69 -10.38
C GLY A 113 5.87 6.71 -9.44
N GLU A 114 5.72 8.01 -9.71
CA GLU A 114 6.22 9.04 -8.81
C GLU A 114 5.33 9.16 -7.57
N ARG A 115 5.97 9.30 -6.42
CA ARG A 115 5.29 9.34 -5.11
C ARG A 115 5.25 10.75 -4.57
N SER A 116 4.12 11.12 -4.00
CA SER A 116 3.92 12.37 -3.29
C SER A 116 3.15 12.12 -1.99
N ILE A 117 3.41 12.96 -0.98
CA ILE A 117 2.68 12.87 0.30
C ILE A 117 1.19 13.15 0.06
N ASN A 118 0.35 12.24 0.54
CA ASN A 118 -1.10 12.45 0.59
C ASN A 118 -1.45 13.29 1.83
N LYS A 119 -1.68 14.58 1.63
CA LYS A 119 -1.94 15.54 2.70
C LYS A 119 -3.25 15.33 3.45
N ASP A 120 -4.14 14.50 2.94
CA ASP A 120 -5.34 14.10 3.68
C ASP A 120 -4.99 13.23 4.90
N PHE A 121 -3.89 12.48 4.83
CA PHE A 121 -3.43 11.60 5.91
C PHE A 121 -2.10 12.00 6.52
N CYS A 122 -1.14 12.47 5.71
CA CYS A 122 0.22 12.77 6.17
C CYS A 122 0.64 14.17 5.74
N LEU A 123 1.17 14.97 6.65
CA LEU A 123 1.61 16.33 6.38
C LEU A 123 3.11 16.40 6.10
N GLU A 124 3.91 15.60 6.81
CA GLU A 124 5.36 15.56 6.70
C GLU A 124 5.85 14.12 6.89
N HIS A 125 6.91 13.76 6.17
CA HIS A 125 7.61 12.48 6.33
C HIS A 125 9.10 12.71 6.17
N LYS A 126 9.88 12.15 7.08
CA LYS A 126 11.34 12.23 7.07
C LYS A 126 11.92 10.89 7.49
N MET A 127 12.92 10.43 6.78
CA MET A 127 13.73 9.28 7.17
C MET A 127 15.18 9.72 7.34
N GLU A 128 15.82 9.28 8.42
CA GLU A 128 17.20 9.61 8.75
C GLU A 128 17.93 8.37 9.26
N THR A 129 19.19 8.23 8.87
CA THR A 129 20.09 7.25 9.46
C THR A 129 21.26 7.97 10.08
N LYS A 130 21.42 7.85 11.40
CA LYS A 130 22.50 8.47 12.16
C LYS A 130 23.14 7.42 13.06
N ASP A 131 24.48 7.34 13.02
CA ASP A 131 25.28 6.41 13.84
C ASP A 131 24.81 4.95 13.75
N GLY A 132 24.29 4.54 12.58
CA GLY A 132 23.78 3.20 12.32
C GLY A 132 22.33 2.96 12.77
N VAL A 133 21.69 3.92 13.42
CA VAL A 133 20.28 3.88 13.81
C VAL A 133 19.45 4.59 12.75
N GLN A 134 18.45 3.90 12.21
CA GLN A 134 17.50 4.49 11.28
C GLN A 134 16.22 4.87 12.01
N THR A 135 15.74 6.10 11.76
CA THR A 135 14.47 6.60 12.27
C THR A 135 13.59 7.09 11.13
N VAL A 136 12.29 6.91 11.31
CA VAL A 136 11.26 7.44 10.42
C VAL A 136 10.35 8.33 11.25
N GLU A 137 10.23 9.59 10.87
CA GLU A 137 9.32 10.54 11.51
C GLU A 137 8.28 11.01 10.50
N PHE A 138 7.04 11.09 10.94
CA PHE A 138 5.97 11.64 10.12
C PHE A 138 4.89 12.31 10.96
N LYS A 139 4.27 13.33 10.37
CA LYS A 139 3.15 14.02 10.98
C LYS A 139 1.86 13.60 10.30
N ILE A 140 0.98 12.97 11.05
CA ILE A 140 -0.36 12.61 10.62
C ILE A 140 -1.23 13.85 10.62
N ASN A 141 -2.11 13.99 9.63
CA ASN A 141 -3.08 15.06 9.61
C ASN A 141 -4.08 14.87 10.77
N PRO A 142 -4.21 15.82 11.70
CA PRO A 142 -5.13 15.69 12.84
C PRO A 142 -6.61 15.56 12.45
N LYS A 143 -6.95 15.84 11.19
CA LYS A 143 -8.30 15.67 10.64
C LYS A 143 -8.56 14.27 10.08
N ALA A 144 -7.50 13.47 9.94
CA ALA A 144 -7.63 12.10 9.45
C ALA A 144 -8.27 11.21 10.52
N VAL A 145 -9.37 10.57 10.15
CA VAL A 145 -10.16 9.71 11.04
C VAL A 145 -10.60 8.45 10.31
N PHE A 146 -10.83 7.38 11.06
CA PHE A 146 -11.58 6.24 10.56
C PHE A 146 -13.06 6.59 10.40
N ASN A 147 -13.81 5.75 9.70
CA ASN A 147 -15.22 6.02 9.40
C ASN A 147 -16.14 6.09 10.62
N ASP A 148 -15.73 5.54 11.76
CA ASP A 148 -16.44 5.69 13.05
C ASP A 148 -16.05 6.96 13.83
N GLY A 149 -15.11 7.76 13.29
CA GLY A 149 -14.61 8.98 13.93
C GLY A 149 -13.38 8.78 14.82
N THR A 150 -12.88 7.56 15.00
CA THR A 150 -11.63 7.30 15.72
C THR A 150 -10.46 8.00 15.02
N PRO A 151 -9.63 8.79 15.72
CA PRO A 151 -8.48 9.45 15.11
C PRO A 151 -7.48 8.45 14.54
N ILE A 152 -6.86 8.83 13.41
CA ILE A 152 -5.67 8.15 12.92
C ILE A 152 -4.47 8.86 13.56
N ASP A 153 -3.83 8.19 14.53
CA ASP A 153 -2.73 8.74 15.30
C ASP A 153 -1.68 7.65 15.62
N VAL A 154 -0.78 7.91 16.54
CA VAL A 154 0.28 6.98 16.94
C VAL A 154 -0.26 5.62 17.38
N GLU A 155 -1.45 5.54 17.98
CA GLU A 155 -2.04 4.28 18.40
C GLU A 155 -2.52 3.44 17.20
N ALA A 156 -2.97 4.08 16.13
CA ALA A 156 -3.30 3.39 14.89
C ALA A 156 -2.06 2.78 14.20
N VAL A 157 -0.92 3.46 14.28
CA VAL A 157 0.37 2.95 13.76
C VAL A 157 0.88 1.81 14.64
N LYS A 158 0.78 1.95 15.97
CA LYS A 158 1.13 0.87 16.92
C LYS A 158 0.26 -0.36 16.73
N ALA A 159 -1.04 -0.18 16.46
CA ALA A 159 -1.95 -1.29 16.19
C ALA A 159 -1.52 -2.09 14.96
N TYR A 160 -1.12 -1.41 13.90
CA TYR A 160 -0.59 -2.08 12.72
C TYR A 160 0.70 -2.86 13.04
N TRP A 161 1.63 -2.25 13.77
CA TRP A 161 2.85 -2.91 14.21
C TRP A 161 2.57 -4.12 15.12
N GLU A 162 1.65 -4.00 16.08
CA GLU A 162 1.25 -5.10 16.97
C GLU A 162 0.81 -6.34 16.20
N ILE A 163 0.07 -6.13 15.11
CA ILE A 163 -0.41 -7.22 14.24
C ILE A 163 0.74 -7.90 13.50
N TYR A 164 1.72 -7.13 13.03
CA TYR A 164 2.78 -7.62 12.14
C TYR A 164 4.09 -8.00 12.84
N LYS A 165 4.40 -7.43 14.02
CA LYS A 165 5.70 -7.60 14.68
C LYS A 165 6.09 -9.04 15.02
N GLY A 166 5.10 -9.91 15.19
CA GLY A 166 5.30 -11.34 15.48
C GLY A 166 5.38 -12.22 14.24
N GLY A 167 5.31 -11.63 13.04
CA GLY A 167 5.34 -12.39 11.79
C GLY A 167 4.27 -13.50 11.75
N GLY A 168 4.63 -14.66 11.20
CA GLY A 168 3.72 -15.81 11.08
C GLY A 168 3.27 -16.42 12.41
N ASP A 169 4.00 -16.17 13.49
CA ASP A 169 3.72 -16.71 14.83
C ASP A 169 2.84 -15.77 15.68
N SER A 170 2.45 -14.62 15.13
CA SER A 170 1.68 -13.59 15.83
C SER A 170 0.29 -14.05 16.29
N GLY A 171 -0.25 -15.08 15.64
CA GLY A 171 -1.63 -15.56 15.82
C GLY A 171 -2.67 -14.74 15.05
N TYR A 172 -2.22 -13.77 14.25
CA TYR A 172 -3.04 -13.12 13.23
C TYR A 172 -2.87 -13.84 11.89
N ASN A 173 -3.96 -13.97 11.14
CA ASN A 173 -3.96 -14.62 9.81
C ASN A 173 -3.42 -13.66 8.74
N ILE A 174 -2.20 -13.18 8.91
CA ILE A 174 -1.54 -12.21 8.03
C ILE A 174 -0.63 -12.86 6.98
N ILE A 175 -0.27 -12.08 5.96
CA ILE A 175 0.92 -12.33 5.16
C ILE A 175 2.08 -11.62 5.88
N PRO A 176 3.10 -12.35 6.38
CA PRO A 176 4.21 -11.75 7.12
C PRO A 176 4.91 -10.64 6.32
N ASN A 177 5.28 -9.57 6.99
CA ASN A 177 6.01 -8.47 6.41
C ASN A 177 7.28 -8.19 7.23
N PRO A 178 8.45 -8.66 6.78
CA PRO A 178 9.70 -8.56 7.54
C PRO A 178 10.13 -7.12 7.89
N SER A 179 9.66 -6.12 7.14
CA SER A 179 10.00 -4.73 7.45
C SER A 179 9.42 -4.26 8.78
N TRP A 180 8.27 -4.80 9.19
CA TRP A 180 7.65 -4.49 10.48
C TRP A 180 8.27 -5.23 11.65
N GLU A 181 8.89 -6.37 11.39
CA GLU A 181 9.62 -7.14 12.40
C GLU A 181 10.91 -6.43 12.84
N GLN A 182 11.42 -5.51 12.03
CA GLN A 182 12.64 -4.73 12.32
C GLN A 182 12.36 -3.43 13.09
N MET A 183 11.13 -3.10 13.38
CA MET A 183 10.80 -1.94 14.18
C MET A 183 11.05 -2.23 15.66
N GLU A 184 11.80 -1.36 16.31
CA GLU A 184 12.15 -1.45 17.73
C GLU A 184 11.16 -0.67 18.60
N SER A 185 10.81 0.55 18.19
CA SER A 185 9.85 1.38 18.91
C SER A 185 9.01 2.25 17.98
N ILE A 186 7.80 2.59 18.45
CA ILE A 186 6.90 3.56 17.85
C ILE A 186 6.44 4.51 18.96
N GLU A 187 6.73 5.80 18.81
CA GLU A 187 6.52 6.78 19.85
C GLU A 187 5.87 8.06 19.32
N ALA A 188 5.16 8.77 20.20
CA ALA A 188 4.73 10.14 19.95
C ALA A 188 5.88 11.09 20.27
N VAL A 189 6.23 11.99 19.34
CA VAL A 189 7.28 12.99 19.55
C VAL A 189 6.70 14.11 20.43
N ASP A 190 7.42 14.43 21.51
CA ASP A 190 7.06 15.50 22.47
C ASP A 190 5.61 15.39 23.00
N GLY A 191 5.06 14.18 23.03
CA GLY A 191 3.69 13.92 23.47
C GLY A 191 2.60 14.28 22.46
N ASP A 192 2.97 14.73 21.25
CA ASP A 192 2.02 14.95 20.16
C ASP A 192 1.68 13.61 19.51
N LYS A 193 0.48 13.12 19.76
CA LYS A 193 -0.01 11.83 19.22
C LYS A 193 -0.08 11.77 17.68
N PHE A 194 -0.07 12.91 17.00
CA PHE A 194 -0.05 13.00 15.54
C PHE A 194 1.36 13.14 14.96
N HIS A 195 2.37 13.31 15.79
CA HIS A 195 3.77 13.30 15.39
C HIS A 195 4.41 11.99 15.82
N VAL A 196 4.62 11.09 14.87
CA VAL A 196 5.07 9.71 15.12
C VAL A 196 6.53 9.57 14.75
N LYS A 197 7.28 8.91 15.63
CA LYS A 197 8.65 8.47 15.39
C LYS A 197 8.75 6.97 15.52
N ILE A 198 9.34 6.34 14.53
CA ILE A 198 9.67 4.91 14.50
C ILE A 198 11.19 4.78 14.54
N THR A 199 11.69 3.91 15.42
CA THR A 199 13.10 3.52 15.45
C THR A 199 13.22 2.08 14.96
N LEU A 200 14.19 1.81 14.09
CA LEU A 200 14.46 0.48 13.56
C LEU A 200 15.67 -0.15 14.25
N SER A 201 15.56 -1.42 14.58
CA SER A 201 16.66 -2.24 15.12
C SER A 201 17.79 -2.45 14.10
N THR A 202 17.44 -2.44 12.81
CA THR A 202 18.39 -2.60 11.70
C THR A 202 17.95 -1.67 10.56
N PRO A 203 18.88 -0.91 9.95
CA PRO A 203 18.55 -0.04 8.82
C PRO A 203 17.93 -0.82 7.66
N TYR A 204 16.81 -0.32 7.16
CA TYR A 204 16.07 -0.88 6.04
C TYR A 204 16.04 0.09 4.86
N TYR A 205 16.63 -0.31 3.75
CA TYR A 205 16.95 0.61 2.65
C TYR A 205 15.89 0.65 1.52
N LEU A 206 14.85 -0.17 1.59
CA LEU A 206 13.94 -0.36 0.46
C LEU A 206 12.62 0.42 0.58
N SER A 207 12.44 1.23 1.61
CA SER A 207 11.13 1.84 1.79
C SER A 207 11.20 3.27 2.27
N ASP A 208 11.01 4.19 1.34
CA ASP A 208 10.65 5.58 1.66
C ASP A 208 9.28 5.68 2.37
N ASP A 209 8.55 4.57 2.44
CA ASP A 209 7.21 4.47 3.01
C ASP A 209 7.13 3.60 4.28
N LEU A 210 8.28 3.25 4.84
CA LEU A 210 8.32 2.48 6.07
C LEU A 210 7.58 3.20 7.19
N GLY A 211 6.64 2.51 7.81
CA GLY A 211 5.85 3.08 8.91
C GLY A 211 4.65 3.92 8.49
N THR A 212 4.41 4.09 7.19
CA THR A 212 3.28 4.90 6.69
C THR A 212 1.96 4.12 6.62
N PHE A 213 1.86 3.03 7.38
CA PHE A 213 0.64 2.25 7.50
C PHE A 213 0.07 2.37 8.90
N ALA A 214 -1.24 2.38 8.97
CA ALA A 214 -1.99 2.40 10.22
C ALA A 214 -3.21 1.48 10.07
N THR A 215 -3.75 1.03 11.17
CA THR A 215 -5.02 0.33 11.20
C THR A 215 -5.81 0.73 12.42
N HIS A 216 -7.12 0.49 12.40
CA HIS A 216 -7.96 0.83 13.53
C HIS A 216 -7.52 0.07 14.80
N PRO A 217 -7.34 0.74 15.94
CA PRO A 217 -6.85 0.09 17.17
C PRO A 217 -7.68 -1.10 17.66
N ALA A 218 -8.98 -1.15 17.36
CA ALA A 218 -9.82 -2.31 17.69
C ALA A 218 -9.35 -3.61 17.03
N LEU A 219 -8.60 -3.54 15.93
CA LEU A 219 -8.15 -4.72 15.16
C LEU A 219 -7.00 -5.48 15.84
N VAL A 220 -6.48 -5.02 16.96
CA VAL A 220 -5.58 -5.82 17.80
C VAL A 220 -6.32 -6.98 18.50
N ASP A 221 -7.66 -6.98 18.52
CA ASP A 221 -8.44 -8.15 18.88
C ASP A 221 -8.31 -9.20 17.77
N LYS A 222 -7.62 -10.30 18.09
CA LYS A 222 -7.33 -11.37 17.12
C LYS A 222 -8.57 -12.03 16.54
N LYS A 223 -9.63 -12.16 17.33
CA LYS A 223 -10.87 -12.76 16.86
C LYS A 223 -11.59 -11.83 15.86
N LEU A 224 -11.66 -10.55 16.19
CA LEU A 224 -12.20 -9.54 15.28
C LEU A 224 -11.38 -9.49 13.98
N PHE A 225 -10.04 -9.45 14.12
CA PHE A 225 -9.14 -9.39 12.97
C PHE A 225 -9.26 -10.60 12.03
N ASN A 226 -9.24 -11.82 12.59
CA ASN A 226 -9.21 -13.05 11.81
C ASN A 226 -10.57 -13.43 11.21
N ASP A 227 -11.66 -13.19 11.95
CA ASP A 227 -12.98 -13.75 11.62
C ASP A 227 -14.07 -12.69 11.41
N GLY A 228 -13.85 -11.47 11.92
CA GLY A 228 -14.90 -10.45 11.99
C GLY A 228 -15.35 -9.89 10.65
N PHE A 229 -14.52 -10.05 9.61
CA PHE A 229 -14.75 -9.47 8.30
C PHE A 229 -15.28 -10.48 7.25
N VAL A 230 -15.45 -11.73 7.64
CA VAL A 230 -15.93 -12.76 6.70
C VAL A 230 -17.40 -12.53 6.41
N ASP A 231 -17.73 -12.35 5.12
CA ASP A 231 -19.06 -11.98 4.59
C ASP A 231 -19.67 -10.70 5.22
N LYS A 232 -18.85 -9.91 5.90
CA LYS A 232 -19.28 -8.72 6.63
C LYS A 232 -18.31 -7.56 6.43
N PRO A 233 -18.62 -6.57 5.60
CA PRO A 233 -17.84 -5.36 5.51
C PRO A 233 -17.97 -4.57 6.81
N MET A 234 -16.88 -4.49 7.57
CA MET A 234 -16.81 -3.73 8.82
C MET A 234 -16.22 -2.35 8.53
N ASP A 235 -16.88 -1.61 7.66
CA ASP A 235 -16.38 -0.36 7.08
C ASP A 235 -16.20 0.79 8.07
N GLN A 236 -16.77 0.68 9.27
CA GLN A 236 -16.48 1.61 10.36
C GLN A 236 -14.98 1.67 10.71
N TYR A 237 -14.22 0.60 10.46
CA TYR A 237 -12.79 0.52 10.71
C TYR A 237 -11.91 0.96 9.52
N TRP A 238 -12.53 1.41 8.44
CA TRP A 238 -11.86 1.88 7.24
C TRP A 238 -11.74 3.41 7.22
N ALA A 239 -10.93 3.95 6.31
CA ALA A 239 -10.64 5.38 6.26
C ALA A 239 -10.69 5.97 4.84
N GLY A 240 -11.34 5.30 3.89
CA GLY A 240 -11.43 5.75 2.51
C GLY A 240 -12.60 6.69 2.24
N PRO A 241 -12.61 7.30 1.06
CA PRO A 241 -13.70 8.20 0.63
C PRO A 241 -15.01 7.47 0.34
N PHE A 242 -14.98 6.15 0.17
CA PHE A 242 -16.16 5.34 -0.12
C PHE A 242 -16.46 4.38 1.01
N LYS A 243 -17.74 4.11 1.22
CA LYS A 243 -18.27 3.12 2.17
C LYS A 243 -19.06 2.06 1.44
N VAL A 244 -19.16 0.87 2.03
CA VAL A 244 -19.99 -0.20 1.48
C VAL A 244 -21.45 0.10 1.77
N SER A 245 -22.22 0.41 0.75
CA SER A 245 -23.67 0.62 0.87
C SER A 245 -24.45 -0.67 0.72
N ASN A 246 -23.92 -1.66 -0.01
CA ASN A 246 -24.53 -2.97 -0.15
C ASN A 246 -23.49 -4.07 -0.47
N TRP A 247 -23.65 -5.23 0.12
CA TRP A 247 -22.96 -6.46 -0.23
C TRP A 247 -23.95 -7.56 -0.51
N ASN A 248 -23.98 -8.02 -1.75
CA ASN A 248 -24.78 -9.19 -2.16
C ASN A 248 -23.83 -10.39 -2.34
N SER A 249 -23.77 -11.25 -1.32
CA SER A 249 -22.86 -12.39 -1.30
C SER A 249 -23.22 -13.49 -2.30
N SER A 250 -24.48 -13.59 -2.71
CA SER A 250 -24.94 -14.59 -3.68
C SER A 250 -24.57 -14.20 -5.12
N GLU A 251 -24.66 -12.93 -5.45
CA GLU A 251 -24.32 -12.40 -6.78
C GLU A 251 -22.87 -11.90 -6.87
N LYS A 252 -22.16 -11.86 -5.74
CA LYS A 252 -20.82 -11.30 -5.63
C LYS A 252 -20.74 -9.85 -6.14
N VAL A 253 -21.72 -9.05 -5.74
CA VAL A 253 -21.80 -7.62 -6.08
C VAL A 253 -21.60 -6.79 -4.84
N ILE A 254 -20.62 -5.89 -4.88
CA ILE A 254 -20.40 -4.86 -3.88
C ILE A 254 -20.77 -3.49 -4.45
N THR A 255 -21.52 -2.72 -3.69
CA THR A 255 -21.86 -1.33 -4.04
C THR A 255 -21.17 -0.39 -3.05
N LEU A 256 -20.42 0.55 -3.57
CA LEU A 256 -19.76 1.61 -2.80
C LEU A 256 -20.49 2.94 -3.03
N ALA A 257 -20.57 3.77 -1.98
CA ALA A 257 -21.19 5.10 -2.04
C ALA A 257 -20.37 6.13 -1.24
#